data_f1d12448d4ec916b103b690b22e7ddfd
#
_entry.id   f1d12448d4ec916b103b690b22e7ddfd
#
_cell.length_a   1.000
_cell.length_b   1.000
_cell.length_c   1.000
_cell.angle_alpha   90.00
_cell.angle_beta   90.00
_cell.angle_gamma   90.00
#
_symmetry.space_group_name_H-M   'P 1'
#
loop_
_entity.id
_entity.type
_entity.pdbx_description
1 polymer ?
#
loop_
_entity_poly.entity_id
_entity_poly.type
_entity_poly.pdbx_seq_one_letter_code
_entity_poly.pdbx_strand_id
1 'polypeptide(L)'
;MNLRYTFTSAIVRELMQIEAARQAVQLTVLPPAVAEALRQNARLRATHYSTRIEGNRLTLAEAEQAVLQGRRFPSRERDVREVQNYYRALQQVEAWAASGAAISEELIRKLHALVFIGARARPTPYRDGQNVIREAATGAIVYLPPQAADVPRLMADLIAWIAAAERDELPTPVIAGLAHYQFVTVHPFFDGNGRTARALATLILYKHGYDLGRFYSLEEVYAVDLPAYYAALQTHPHHNYYEGRAEADLTGWLAYFLDGMAAVLG
;
A
#
# COMPACT_ATOMS: atom_id res chain seq x y z
N MET A 1 1.94 -20.44 1.27
CA MET A 1 0.84 -19.71 0.56
C MET A 1 1.01 -19.92 -0.94
N ASN A 2 -0.08 -20.14 -1.69
CA ASN A 2 -0.07 -20.27 -3.15
C ASN A 2 -0.98 -19.20 -3.75
N LEU A 3 -0.39 -18.13 -4.30
CA LEU A 3 -1.14 -17.05 -4.97
C LEU A 3 -1.26 -17.39 -6.47
N ARG A 4 -2.50 -17.46 -6.97
CA ARG A 4 -2.80 -17.84 -8.34
C ARG A 4 -2.87 -16.60 -9.23
N TYR A 5 -2.05 -16.55 -10.25
CA TYR A 5 -2.06 -15.50 -11.28
C TYR A 5 -1.36 -16.01 -12.56
N THR A 6 -1.58 -15.32 -13.66
CA THR A 6 -0.99 -15.64 -14.97
C THR A 6 -0.29 -14.42 -15.53
N PHE A 7 0.92 -14.59 -16.06
CA PHE A 7 1.59 -13.56 -16.86
C PHE A 7 0.92 -13.46 -18.24
N THR A 8 0.00 -12.50 -18.36
CA THR A 8 -0.61 -12.17 -19.66
C THR A 8 0.31 -11.25 -20.47
N SER A 9 0.07 -11.15 -21.78
CA SER A 9 0.80 -10.20 -22.64
C SER A 9 0.67 -8.75 -22.16
N ALA A 10 -0.46 -8.38 -21.55
CA ALA A 10 -0.66 -7.07 -20.96
C ALA A 10 0.29 -6.87 -19.76
N ILE A 11 0.28 -7.79 -18.79
CA ILE A 11 1.16 -7.74 -17.61
C ILE A 11 2.63 -7.67 -18.01
N VAL A 12 3.05 -8.46 -19.00
CA VAL A 12 4.44 -8.44 -19.49
C VAL A 12 4.79 -7.07 -20.09
N ARG A 13 3.89 -6.48 -20.87
CA ARG A 13 4.10 -5.15 -21.47
C ARG A 13 4.23 -4.07 -20.38
N GLU A 14 3.35 -4.07 -19.37
CA GLU A 14 3.43 -3.12 -18.24
C GLU A 14 4.75 -3.27 -17.46
N LEU A 15 5.19 -4.50 -17.20
CA LEU A 15 6.50 -4.75 -16.56
C LEU A 15 7.67 -4.19 -17.39
N MET A 16 7.63 -4.34 -18.71
CA MET A 16 8.65 -3.77 -19.61
C MET A 16 8.64 -2.24 -19.57
N GLN A 17 7.47 -1.59 -19.53
CA GLN A 17 7.35 -0.14 -19.43
C GLN A 17 7.87 0.37 -18.07
N ILE A 18 7.50 -0.29 -16.96
CA ILE A 18 7.98 0.03 -15.62
C ILE A 18 9.51 -0.07 -15.56
N GLU A 19 10.09 -1.13 -16.13
CA GLU A 19 11.55 -1.30 -16.15
C GLU A 19 12.24 -0.25 -17.02
N ALA A 20 11.68 0.09 -18.19
CA ALA A 20 12.19 1.16 -19.05
C ALA A 20 12.18 2.52 -18.31
N ALA A 21 11.09 2.84 -17.62
CA ALA A 21 10.99 4.05 -16.81
C ALA A 21 12.00 4.06 -15.65
N ARG A 22 12.19 2.91 -14.97
CA ARG A 22 13.19 2.75 -13.92
C ARG A 22 14.60 3.08 -14.44
N GLN A 23 14.97 2.54 -15.59
CA GLN A 23 16.25 2.80 -16.22
C GLN A 23 16.40 4.28 -16.60
N ALA A 24 15.36 4.90 -17.17
CA ALA A 24 15.38 6.31 -17.54
C ALA A 24 15.61 7.24 -16.33
N VAL A 25 14.91 6.96 -15.21
CA VAL A 25 15.10 7.75 -13.97
C VAL A 25 16.49 7.57 -13.39
N GLN A 26 17.05 6.35 -13.39
CA GLN A 26 18.40 6.10 -12.89
C GLN A 26 19.49 6.82 -13.70
N LEU A 27 19.26 7.02 -14.99
CA LEU A 27 20.19 7.77 -15.87
C LEU A 27 19.99 9.29 -15.79
N THR A 28 18.90 9.75 -15.18
CA THR A 28 18.59 11.17 -15.07
C THR A 28 19.30 11.80 -13.86
N VAL A 29 20.20 12.74 -14.11
CA VAL A 29 20.87 13.49 -13.04
C VAL A 29 20.10 14.76 -12.75
N LEU A 30 19.50 14.84 -11.58
CA LEU A 30 18.80 16.03 -11.09
C LEU A 30 19.69 16.79 -10.07
N PRO A 31 19.62 18.13 -10.05
CA PRO A 31 20.21 18.90 -8.95
C PRO A 31 19.63 18.44 -7.61
N PRO A 32 20.44 18.27 -6.55
CA PRO A 32 19.99 17.72 -5.27
C PRO A 32 18.75 18.42 -4.67
N ALA A 33 18.70 19.75 -4.77
CA ALA A 33 17.56 20.54 -4.27
C ALA A 33 16.26 20.26 -5.05
N VAL A 34 16.35 20.04 -6.37
CA VAL A 34 15.20 19.70 -7.21
C VAL A 34 14.71 18.30 -6.87
N ALA A 35 15.63 17.34 -6.76
CA ALA A 35 15.30 15.96 -6.40
C ALA A 35 14.61 15.90 -5.02
N GLU A 36 15.09 16.64 -4.03
CA GLU A 36 14.47 16.67 -2.70
C GLU A 36 13.08 17.32 -2.72
N ALA A 37 12.89 18.41 -3.45
CA ALA A 37 11.58 19.04 -3.61
C ALA A 37 10.56 18.09 -4.26
N LEU A 38 10.96 17.34 -5.30
CA LEU A 38 10.11 16.34 -5.95
C LEU A 38 9.74 15.20 -5.01
N ARG A 39 10.70 14.69 -4.22
CA ARG A 39 10.45 13.65 -3.21
C ARG A 39 9.45 14.10 -2.15
N GLN A 40 9.63 15.30 -1.63
CA GLN A 40 8.73 15.88 -0.65
C GLN A 40 7.32 16.03 -1.22
N ASN A 41 7.19 16.51 -2.45
CA ASN A 41 5.89 16.66 -3.12
C ASN A 41 5.21 15.30 -3.32
N ALA A 42 5.92 14.30 -3.86
CA ALA A 42 5.37 12.95 -4.05
C ALA A 42 4.94 12.32 -2.72
N ARG A 43 5.72 12.47 -1.65
CA ARG A 43 5.36 11.98 -0.32
C ARG A 43 4.11 12.68 0.22
N LEU A 44 3.95 13.99 -0.01
CA LEU A 44 2.73 14.73 0.35
C LEU A 44 1.52 14.24 -0.43
N ARG A 45 1.66 14.03 -1.74
CA ARG A 45 0.60 13.49 -2.59
C ARG A 45 0.20 12.08 -2.15
N ALA A 46 1.16 11.18 -1.95
CA ALA A 46 0.92 9.84 -1.43
C ALA A 46 0.19 9.87 -0.09
N THR A 47 0.59 10.76 0.81
CA THR A 47 -0.07 10.96 2.11
C THR A 47 -1.51 11.41 1.95
N HIS A 48 -1.74 12.46 1.16
CA HIS A 48 -3.08 13.00 0.93
C HIS A 48 -4.00 11.96 0.30
N TYR A 49 -3.57 11.33 -0.79
CA TYR A 49 -4.43 10.40 -1.52
C TYR A 49 -4.66 9.10 -0.73
N SER A 50 -3.65 8.55 -0.05
CA SER A 50 -3.84 7.37 0.79
C SER A 50 -4.82 7.59 1.93
N THR A 51 -4.78 8.75 2.56
CA THR A 51 -5.74 9.08 3.64
C THR A 51 -7.12 9.44 3.08
N ARG A 52 -7.20 10.10 1.91
CA ARG A 52 -8.45 10.41 1.21
C ARG A 52 -9.23 9.15 0.82
N ILE A 53 -8.56 8.08 0.37
CA ILE A 53 -9.18 6.77 0.11
C ILE A 53 -9.94 6.26 1.33
N GLU A 54 -9.44 6.54 2.53
CA GLU A 54 -10.05 6.15 3.81
C GLU A 54 -11.04 7.21 4.36
N GLY A 55 -11.41 8.21 3.55
CA GLY A 55 -12.41 9.21 3.92
C GLY A 55 -11.88 10.46 4.62
N ASN A 56 -10.57 10.70 4.63
CA ASN A 56 -9.99 11.95 5.13
C ASN A 56 -10.47 13.14 4.28
N ARG A 57 -10.82 14.24 4.93
CA ARG A 57 -11.49 15.40 4.30
C ARG A 57 -10.56 16.59 4.07
N LEU A 58 -9.28 16.51 4.44
CA LEU A 58 -8.33 17.58 4.15
C LEU A 58 -8.06 17.66 2.64
N THR A 59 -8.02 18.86 2.11
CA THR A 59 -7.49 19.10 0.76
C THR A 59 -5.98 18.88 0.74
N LEU A 60 -5.38 18.75 -0.45
CA LEU A 60 -3.93 18.59 -0.58
C LEU A 60 -3.17 19.75 0.10
N ALA A 61 -3.64 21.01 -0.09
CA ALA A 61 -3.02 22.18 0.53
C ALA A 61 -3.17 22.17 2.06
N GLU A 62 -4.30 21.72 2.59
CA GLU A 62 -4.49 21.58 4.04
C GLU A 62 -3.63 20.44 4.63
N ALA A 63 -3.50 19.33 3.91
CA ALA A 63 -2.61 18.23 4.30
C ALA A 63 -1.14 18.70 4.34
N GLU A 64 -0.71 19.46 3.35
CA GLU A 64 0.62 20.10 3.32
C GLU A 64 0.83 21.01 4.52
N GLN A 65 -0.12 21.91 4.82
CA GLN A 65 -0.04 22.81 5.98
C GLN A 65 -0.02 22.03 7.30
N ALA A 66 -0.82 20.96 7.41
CA ALA A 66 -0.85 20.12 8.61
C ALA A 66 0.48 19.40 8.85
N VAL A 67 1.12 18.92 7.77
CA VAL A 67 2.38 18.14 7.83
C VAL A 67 3.59 19.06 8.01
N LEU A 68 3.74 20.08 7.16
CA LEU A 68 4.95 20.89 7.10
C LEU A 68 4.94 22.07 8.09
N GLN A 69 3.77 22.62 8.40
CA GLN A 69 3.64 23.79 9.25
C GLN A 69 3.00 23.47 10.63
N GLY A 70 2.56 22.21 10.82
CA GLY A 70 1.87 21.81 12.06
C GLY A 70 0.51 22.49 12.24
N ARG A 71 -0.12 22.98 11.16
CA ARG A 71 -1.39 23.67 11.22
C ARG A 71 -2.49 22.74 11.70
N ARG A 72 -3.33 23.25 12.58
CA ARG A 72 -4.53 22.56 13.09
C ARG A 72 -5.77 23.10 12.39
N PHE A 73 -6.74 22.21 12.16
CA PHE A 73 -8.02 22.56 11.56
C PHE A 73 -9.12 22.17 12.54
N PRO A 74 -9.90 23.15 13.07
CA PRO A 74 -10.98 22.87 14.00
C PRO A 74 -11.97 21.85 13.45
N SER A 75 -12.42 20.93 14.30
CA SER A 75 -13.33 19.82 13.96
C SER A 75 -12.77 18.79 12.94
N ARG A 76 -11.45 18.84 12.67
CA ARG A 76 -10.76 17.87 11.78
C ARG A 76 -9.47 17.33 12.41
N GLU A 77 -9.42 17.26 13.73
CA GLU A 77 -8.22 16.82 14.48
C GLU A 77 -7.83 15.36 14.16
N ARG A 78 -8.84 14.51 13.87
CA ARG A 78 -8.61 13.13 13.39
C ARG A 78 -7.92 13.15 12.04
N ASP A 79 -8.47 13.92 11.09
CA ASP A 79 -7.95 14.02 9.72
C ASP A 79 -6.49 14.53 9.73
N VAL A 80 -6.19 15.54 10.55
CA VAL A 80 -4.83 16.06 10.75
C VAL A 80 -3.87 14.99 11.26
N ARG A 81 -4.27 14.24 12.30
CA ARG A 81 -3.42 13.16 12.84
C ARG A 81 -3.16 12.07 11.81
N GLU A 82 -4.16 11.68 11.03
CA GLU A 82 -4.03 10.66 9.99
C GLU A 82 -2.99 11.04 8.95
N VAL A 83 -3.04 12.26 8.41
CA VAL A 83 -2.04 12.72 7.42
C VAL A 83 -0.66 12.85 8.04
N GLN A 84 -0.53 13.37 9.26
CA GLN A 84 0.76 13.47 9.95
C GLN A 84 1.37 12.09 10.23
N ASN A 85 0.55 11.14 10.66
CA ASN A 85 1.00 9.78 10.94
C ASN A 85 1.45 9.08 9.65
N TYR A 86 0.64 9.15 8.58
CA TYR A 86 0.97 8.50 7.32
C TYR A 86 2.23 9.11 6.68
N TYR A 87 2.38 10.42 6.70
CA TYR A 87 3.60 11.08 6.22
C TYR A 87 4.85 10.59 6.94
N ARG A 88 4.81 10.49 8.28
CA ARG A 88 5.91 9.95 9.08
C ARG A 88 6.14 8.46 8.82
N ALA A 89 5.07 7.71 8.58
CA ALA A 89 5.18 6.30 8.21
C ALA A 89 5.93 6.14 6.88
N LEU A 90 5.65 6.97 5.86
CA LEU A 90 6.39 6.96 4.60
C LEU A 90 7.86 7.35 4.77
N GLN A 91 8.19 8.34 5.62
CA GLN A 91 9.58 8.64 5.96
C GLN A 91 10.30 7.43 6.57
N GLN A 92 9.62 6.69 7.44
CA GLN A 92 10.18 5.48 8.03
C GLN A 92 10.30 4.33 7.02
N VAL A 93 9.36 4.19 6.08
CA VAL A 93 9.45 3.27 4.94
C VAL A 93 10.70 3.55 4.11
N GLU A 94 10.98 4.81 3.80
CA GLU A 94 12.20 5.22 3.09
C GLU A 94 13.47 4.82 3.86
N ALA A 95 13.49 5.04 5.17
CA ALA A 95 14.63 4.66 6.02
C ALA A 95 14.84 3.14 6.09
N TRP A 96 13.75 2.37 6.20
CA TRP A 96 13.81 0.90 6.18
C TRP A 96 14.25 0.36 4.82
N ALA A 97 13.77 0.94 3.73
CA ALA A 97 14.21 0.56 2.38
C ALA A 97 15.71 0.83 2.20
N ALA A 98 16.19 2.01 2.59
CA ALA A 98 17.61 2.39 2.48
C ALA A 98 18.54 1.51 3.34
N SER A 99 18.05 1.01 4.49
CA SER A 99 18.81 0.09 5.35
C SER A 99 18.72 -1.39 4.92
N GLY A 100 17.92 -1.71 3.90
CA GLY A 100 17.67 -3.10 3.50
C GLY A 100 16.91 -3.92 4.55
N ALA A 101 16.09 -3.26 5.38
CA ALA A 101 15.38 -3.94 6.48
C ALA A 101 14.55 -5.13 5.96
N ALA A 102 14.67 -6.27 6.64
CA ALA A 102 13.89 -7.45 6.31
C ALA A 102 12.40 -7.23 6.63
N ILE A 103 11.52 -7.67 5.74
CA ILE A 103 10.08 -7.64 5.98
C ILE A 103 9.77 -8.76 6.98
N SER A 104 9.36 -8.35 8.18
CA SER A 104 9.05 -9.24 9.30
C SER A 104 7.71 -8.89 9.91
N GLU A 105 7.17 -9.79 10.73
CA GLU A 105 5.94 -9.53 11.49
C GLU A 105 6.06 -8.28 12.36
N GLU A 106 7.19 -8.13 13.06
CA GLU A 106 7.45 -6.97 13.90
C GLU A 106 7.46 -5.67 13.08
N LEU A 107 8.13 -5.67 11.90
CA LEU A 107 8.18 -4.51 11.02
C LEU A 107 6.78 -4.14 10.52
N ILE A 108 5.97 -5.10 10.08
CA ILE A 108 4.59 -4.87 9.62
C ILE A 108 3.73 -4.31 10.75
N ARG A 109 3.79 -4.88 11.94
CA ARG A 109 3.06 -4.40 13.12
C ARG A 109 3.52 -3.01 13.56
N LYS A 110 4.81 -2.70 13.41
CA LYS A 110 5.36 -1.37 13.64
C LYS A 110 4.91 -0.38 12.57
N LEU A 111 4.89 -0.78 11.29
CA LEU A 111 4.37 0.04 10.19
C LEU A 111 2.90 0.42 10.44
N HIS A 112 2.06 -0.56 10.81
CA HIS A 112 0.67 -0.26 11.18
C HIS A 112 0.58 0.71 12.36
N ALA A 113 1.39 0.53 13.39
CA ALA A 113 1.41 1.44 14.54
C ALA A 113 1.76 2.87 14.14
N LEU A 114 2.73 3.06 13.23
CA LEU A 114 3.09 4.37 12.68
C LEU A 114 1.92 5.00 11.91
N VAL A 115 1.29 4.23 11.05
CA VAL A 115 0.17 4.67 10.21
C VAL A 115 -1.06 5.07 11.03
N PHE A 116 -1.40 4.27 12.04
CA PHE A 116 -2.67 4.39 12.75
C PHE A 116 -2.58 5.16 14.06
N ILE A 117 -1.55 4.91 14.87
CA ILE A 117 -1.40 5.49 16.21
C ILE A 117 -0.39 6.65 16.20
N GLY A 118 0.76 6.47 15.57
CA GLY A 118 1.84 7.43 15.45
C GLY A 118 3.21 6.92 15.92
N ALA A 119 4.22 7.78 15.83
CA ALA A 119 5.63 7.42 15.94
C ALA A 119 6.08 6.78 17.27
N ARG A 120 5.39 7.06 18.36
CA ARG A 120 5.74 6.53 19.70
C ARG A 120 5.02 5.25 20.06
N ALA A 121 4.15 4.74 19.19
CA ALA A 121 3.38 3.54 19.46
C ALA A 121 4.26 2.28 19.45
N ARG A 122 3.89 1.31 20.29
CA ARG A 122 4.42 -0.05 20.21
C ARG A 122 3.83 -0.76 18.97
N PRO A 123 4.49 -1.81 18.44
CA PRO A 123 3.92 -2.62 17.37
C PRO A 123 2.49 -3.06 17.71
N THR A 124 1.54 -2.79 16.81
CA THR A 124 0.12 -3.11 17.05
C THR A 124 -0.08 -4.62 17.04
N PRO A 125 -0.81 -5.22 17.99
CA PRO A 125 -1.20 -6.62 17.90
C PRO A 125 -2.18 -6.82 16.73
N TYR A 126 -2.23 -8.01 16.17
CA TYR A 126 -3.30 -8.40 15.26
C TYR A 126 -4.65 -8.38 15.99
N ARG A 127 -5.73 -8.26 15.24
CA ARG A 127 -7.09 -8.33 15.79
C ARG A 127 -7.34 -9.68 16.46
N ASP A 128 -8.02 -9.65 17.58
CA ASP A 128 -8.45 -10.80 18.37
C ASP A 128 -9.96 -11.09 18.21
N GLY A 129 -10.64 -10.29 17.38
CA GLY A 129 -12.05 -10.41 17.06
C GLY A 129 -12.32 -10.37 15.55
N GLN A 130 -13.53 -10.78 15.16
CA GLN A 130 -13.98 -10.68 13.79
C GLN A 130 -14.27 -9.22 13.42
N ASN A 131 -13.82 -8.81 12.24
CA ASN A 131 -14.25 -7.57 11.61
C ASN A 131 -14.96 -7.87 10.27
N VAL A 132 -15.63 -6.87 9.73
CA VAL A 132 -16.40 -6.95 8.49
C VAL A 132 -16.17 -5.66 7.72
N ILE A 133 -15.96 -5.75 6.43
CA ILE A 133 -15.91 -4.57 5.57
C ILE A 133 -17.33 -4.32 5.03
N ARG A 134 -17.83 -3.11 5.26
CA ARG A 134 -19.16 -2.68 4.82
C ARG A 134 -19.07 -1.54 3.84
N GLU A 135 -19.98 -1.53 2.89
CA GLU A 135 -20.19 -0.37 2.03
C GLU A 135 -20.76 0.80 2.86
N ALA A 136 -20.13 1.95 2.79
CA ALA A 136 -20.50 3.11 3.62
C ALA A 136 -21.92 3.64 3.33
N ALA A 137 -22.39 3.53 2.07
CA ALA A 137 -23.69 4.04 1.66
C ALA A 137 -24.85 3.14 2.10
N THR A 138 -24.71 1.83 2.04
CA THR A 138 -25.80 0.85 2.24
C THR A 138 -25.66 0.07 3.55
N GLY A 139 -24.47 0.04 4.15
CA GLY A 139 -24.14 -0.82 5.28
C GLY A 139 -24.02 -2.32 4.92
N ALA A 140 -24.19 -2.67 3.65
CA ALA A 140 -24.05 -4.03 3.17
C ALA A 140 -22.64 -4.57 3.39
N ILE A 141 -22.54 -5.88 3.72
CA ILE A 141 -21.22 -6.53 3.85
C ILE A 141 -20.65 -6.73 2.45
N VAL A 142 -19.53 -6.08 2.18
CA VAL A 142 -18.81 -6.21 0.91
C VAL A 142 -17.63 -7.19 1.02
N TYR A 143 -17.16 -7.46 2.23
CA TYR A 143 -16.15 -8.48 2.45
C TYR A 143 -16.12 -8.96 3.90
N LEU A 144 -16.00 -10.28 4.08
CA LEU A 144 -15.80 -10.96 5.35
C LEU A 144 -14.39 -11.56 5.38
N PRO A 145 -13.42 -10.91 6.07
CA PRO A 145 -12.06 -11.40 6.24
C PRO A 145 -11.99 -12.74 7.00
N PRO A 146 -10.84 -13.42 6.98
CA PRO A 146 -10.65 -14.65 7.75
C PRO A 146 -10.90 -14.45 9.24
N GLN A 147 -11.14 -15.54 9.95
CA GLN A 147 -11.30 -15.52 11.41
C GLN A 147 -10.03 -15.00 12.09
N ALA A 148 -10.21 -14.31 13.23
CA ALA A 148 -9.08 -13.73 13.97
C ALA A 148 -8.02 -14.79 14.35
N ALA A 149 -8.44 -16.02 14.66
CA ALA A 149 -7.54 -17.12 14.99
C ALA A 149 -6.58 -17.51 13.84
N ASP A 150 -7.00 -17.30 12.59
CA ASP A 150 -6.17 -17.61 11.41
C ASP A 150 -5.17 -16.49 11.04
N VAL A 151 -5.41 -15.26 11.50
CA VAL A 151 -4.62 -14.10 11.10
C VAL A 151 -3.13 -14.25 11.34
N PRO A 152 -2.65 -14.71 12.52
CA PRO A 152 -1.20 -14.87 12.75
C PRO A 152 -0.54 -15.81 11.74
N ARG A 153 -1.16 -16.96 11.46
CA ARG A 153 -0.66 -17.93 10.48
C ARG A 153 -0.65 -17.35 9.06
N LEU A 154 -1.73 -16.70 8.65
CA LEU A 154 -1.85 -16.09 7.32
C LEU A 154 -0.82 -14.97 7.10
N MET A 155 -0.52 -14.20 8.13
CA MET A 155 0.51 -13.16 8.07
C MET A 155 1.91 -13.76 8.03
N ALA A 156 2.18 -14.82 8.80
CA ALA A 156 3.44 -15.55 8.71
C ALA A 156 3.64 -16.16 7.30
N ASP A 157 2.58 -16.74 6.72
CA ASP A 157 2.59 -17.26 5.35
C ASP A 157 2.86 -16.18 4.32
N LEU A 158 2.29 -14.97 4.47
CA LEU A 158 2.55 -13.83 3.59
C LEU A 158 4.01 -13.40 3.66
N ILE A 159 4.57 -13.26 4.85
CA ILE A 159 5.97 -12.87 5.06
C ILE A 159 6.93 -13.91 4.45
N ALA A 160 6.66 -15.18 4.70
CA ALA A 160 7.46 -16.28 4.12
C ALA A 160 7.36 -16.30 2.59
N TRP A 161 6.17 -16.00 2.03
CA TRP A 161 5.97 -15.91 0.58
C TRP A 161 6.76 -14.73 -0.01
N ILE A 162 6.71 -13.54 0.59
CA ILE A 162 7.50 -12.38 0.13
C ILE A 162 8.98 -12.74 0.08
N ALA A 163 9.52 -13.32 1.16
CA ALA A 163 10.92 -13.71 1.23
C ALA A 163 11.30 -14.80 0.21
N ALA A 164 10.38 -15.72 -0.10
CA ALA A 164 10.59 -16.72 -1.15
C ALA A 164 10.57 -16.08 -2.53
N ALA A 165 9.59 -15.22 -2.83
CA ALA A 165 9.46 -14.54 -4.10
C ALA A 165 10.66 -13.62 -4.40
N GLU A 166 11.22 -12.96 -3.38
CA GLU A 166 12.47 -12.18 -3.50
C GLU A 166 13.66 -13.08 -3.88
N ARG A 167 13.79 -14.27 -3.26
CA ARG A 167 14.87 -15.22 -3.59
C ARG A 167 14.72 -15.86 -4.96
N ASP A 168 13.47 -16.10 -5.39
CA ASP A 168 13.14 -16.70 -6.69
C ASP A 168 13.14 -15.66 -7.84
N GLU A 169 13.61 -14.44 -7.55
CA GLU A 169 13.75 -13.33 -8.50
C GLU A 169 12.44 -12.96 -9.22
N LEU A 170 11.29 -13.13 -8.54
CA LEU A 170 10.02 -12.66 -9.09
C LEU A 170 10.09 -11.13 -9.26
N PRO A 171 9.59 -10.55 -10.38
CA PRO A 171 9.63 -9.10 -10.57
C PRO A 171 9.05 -8.33 -9.38
N THR A 172 9.81 -7.40 -8.82
CA THR A 172 9.43 -6.66 -7.61
C THR A 172 8.05 -6.00 -7.69
N PRO A 173 7.62 -5.39 -8.82
CA PRO A 173 6.27 -4.86 -8.94
C PRO A 173 5.18 -5.93 -8.77
N VAL A 174 5.44 -7.18 -9.18
CA VAL A 174 4.54 -8.32 -8.97
C VAL A 174 4.47 -8.67 -7.49
N ILE A 175 5.63 -8.74 -6.80
CA ILE A 175 5.69 -9.01 -5.35
C ILE A 175 4.89 -7.94 -4.59
N ALA A 176 5.10 -6.67 -4.91
CA ALA A 176 4.43 -5.55 -4.24
C ALA A 176 2.91 -5.59 -4.44
N GLY A 177 2.45 -5.81 -5.68
CA GLY A 177 1.02 -5.90 -6.00
C GLY A 177 0.34 -7.07 -5.30
N LEU A 178 0.95 -8.25 -5.31
CA LEU A 178 0.40 -9.44 -4.64
C LEU A 178 0.44 -9.33 -3.12
N ALA A 179 1.51 -8.76 -2.56
CA ALA A 179 1.61 -8.51 -1.12
C ALA A 179 0.55 -7.51 -0.64
N HIS A 180 0.32 -6.42 -1.41
CA HIS A 180 -0.76 -5.48 -1.14
C HIS A 180 -2.12 -6.17 -1.09
N TYR A 181 -2.46 -6.93 -2.14
CA TYR A 181 -3.71 -7.66 -2.22
C TYR A 181 -3.91 -8.61 -1.04
N GLN A 182 -2.91 -9.45 -0.78
CA GLN A 182 -3.02 -10.46 0.26
C GLN A 182 -3.12 -9.83 1.65
N PHE A 183 -2.41 -8.75 1.91
CA PHE A 183 -2.52 -8.03 3.18
C PHE A 183 -3.94 -7.47 3.39
N VAL A 184 -4.50 -6.81 2.37
CA VAL A 184 -5.89 -6.29 2.43
C VAL A 184 -6.90 -7.42 2.59
N THR A 185 -6.66 -8.58 1.97
CA THR A 185 -7.52 -9.76 2.06
C THR A 185 -7.48 -10.39 3.45
N VAL A 186 -6.31 -10.54 4.06
CA VAL A 186 -6.18 -11.02 5.45
C VAL A 186 -6.77 -10.04 6.46
N HIS A 187 -6.64 -8.74 6.18
CA HIS A 187 -7.20 -7.66 7.01
C HIS A 187 -6.81 -7.79 8.49
N PRO A 188 -5.51 -7.78 8.81
CA PRO A 188 -5.00 -8.27 10.10
C PRO A 188 -5.29 -7.36 11.29
N PHE A 189 -5.75 -6.13 11.09
CA PHE A 189 -6.02 -5.16 12.15
C PHE A 189 -7.49 -4.72 12.12
N PHE A 190 -7.96 -4.06 13.17
CA PHE A 190 -9.33 -3.55 13.20
C PHE A 190 -9.55 -2.34 12.28
N ASP A 191 -8.56 -1.48 12.09
CA ASP A 191 -8.58 -0.32 11.18
C ASP A 191 -7.17 -0.08 10.61
N GLY A 192 -7.03 0.78 9.61
CA GLY A 192 -5.74 1.15 9.02
C GLY A 192 -5.13 0.13 8.06
N ASN A 193 -5.84 -0.94 7.72
CA ASN A 193 -5.32 -2.01 6.85
C ASN A 193 -4.99 -1.50 5.44
N GLY A 194 -5.87 -0.72 4.81
CA GLY A 194 -5.63 -0.18 3.47
C GLY A 194 -4.38 0.70 3.41
N ARG A 195 -4.25 1.65 4.34
CA ARG A 195 -3.06 2.51 4.44
C ARG A 195 -1.78 1.71 4.68
N THR A 196 -1.84 0.71 5.55
CA THR A 196 -0.69 -0.17 5.83
C THR A 196 -0.31 -1.02 4.61
N ALA A 197 -1.29 -1.56 3.87
CA ALA A 197 -1.04 -2.34 2.66
C ALA A 197 -0.35 -1.49 1.57
N ARG A 198 -0.81 -0.25 1.35
CA ARG A 198 -0.17 0.67 0.41
C ARG A 198 1.26 1.02 0.82
N ALA A 199 1.48 1.33 2.10
CA ALA A 199 2.82 1.60 2.63
C ALA A 199 3.74 0.36 2.59
N LEU A 200 3.21 -0.86 2.76
CA LEU A 200 3.98 -2.12 2.61
C LEU A 200 4.39 -2.34 1.15
N ALA A 201 3.47 -2.13 0.20
CA ALA A 201 3.81 -2.21 -1.22
C ALA A 201 4.91 -1.20 -1.60
N THR A 202 4.81 0.04 -1.11
CA THR A 202 5.84 1.07 -1.27
C THR A 202 7.19 0.62 -0.70
N LEU A 203 7.20 0.01 0.49
CA LEU A 203 8.43 -0.52 1.09
C LEU A 203 9.08 -1.59 0.21
N ILE A 204 8.30 -2.54 -0.30
CA ILE A 204 8.79 -3.60 -1.19
C ILE A 204 9.41 -2.99 -2.46
N LEU A 205 8.71 -2.06 -3.10
CA LEU A 205 9.20 -1.37 -4.28
C LEU A 205 10.52 -0.63 -4.02
N TYR A 206 10.58 0.14 -2.93
CA TYR A 206 11.74 0.96 -2.61
C TYR A 206 12.98 0.14 -2.24
N LYS A 207 12.81 -0.98 -1.54
CA LYS A 207 13.92 -1.89 -1.20
C LYS A 207 14.67 -2.43 -2.43
N HIS A 208 13.98 -2.56 -3.54
CA HIS A 208 14.51 -3.19 -4.76
C HIS A 208 14.75 -2.18 -5.89
N GLY A 209 14.85 -0.88 -5.57
CA GLY A 209 15.22 0.17 -6.51
C GLY A 209 14.11 0.57 -7.48
N TYR A 210 12.85 0.28 -7.13
CA TYR A 210 11.66 0.82 -7.81
C TYR A 210 11.13 2.06 -7.10
N ASP A 211 11.99 2.76 -6.39
CA ASP A 211 11.66 4.05 -5.79
C ASP A 211 11.59 5.19 -6.83
N LEU A 212 12.17 4.99 -8.02
CA LEU A 212 12.12 5.91 -9.17
C LEU A 212 12.41 7.36 -8.76
N GLY A 213 13.44 7.53 -7.92
CA GLY A 213 13.75 8.82 -7.33
C GLY A 213 12.73 9.30 -6.30
N ARG A 214 11.66 8.50 -6.02
CA ARG A 214 10.52 8.84 -5.16
C ARG A 214 9.72 10.03 -5.68
N PHE A 215 9.48 10.09 -6.99
CA PHE A 215 8.81 11.22 -7.65
C PHE A 215 7.34 10.94 -8.00
N TYR A 216 6.80 9.78 -7.65
CA TYR A 216 5.45 9.35 -8.00
C TYR A 216 4.62 8.94 -6.77
N SER A 217 3.30 8.81 -6.96
CA SER A 217 2.36 8.29 -5.98
C SER A 217 1.37 7.34 -6.64
N LEU A 218 1.41 6.06 -6.27
CA LEU A 218 0.40 5.07 -6.68
C LEU A 218 -0.96 5.34 -6.05
N GLU A 219 -0.98 5.91 -4.85
CA GLU A 219 -2.21 6.25 -4.13
C GLU A 219 -3.06 7.27 -4.89
N GLU A 220 -2.42 8.12 -5.67
CA GLU A 220 -3.12 9.07 -6.52
C GLU A 220 -3.95 8.36 -7.59
N VAL A 221 -3.38 7.35 -8.26
CA VAL A 221 -4.09 6.55 -9.27
C VAL A 221 -5.32 5.90 -8.64
N TYR A 222 -5.18 5.29 -7.48
CA TYR A 222 -6.29 4.65 -6.79
C TYR A 222 -7.38 5.64 -6.36
N ALA A 223 -6.99 6.86 -5.96
CA ALA A 223 -7.92 7.89 -5.52
C ALA A 223 -8.66 8.60 -6.66
N VAL A 224 -8.10 8.61 -7.88
CA VAL A 224 -8.74 9.17 -9.06
C VAL A 224 -9.95 8.34 -9.50
N ASP A 225 -9.83 7.02 -9.47
CA ASP A 225 -10.94 6.09 -9.73
C ASP A 225 -11.06 5.07 -8.59
N LEU A 226 -11.60 5.54 -7.47
CA LEU A 226 -11.77 4.72 -6.27
C LEU A 226 -12.72 3.51 -6.50
N PRO A 227 -13.82 3.63 -7.27
CA PRO A 227 -14.62 2.46 -7.64
C PRO A 227 -13.83 1.39 -8.40
N ALA A 228 -12.99 1.76 -9.37
CA ALA A 228 -12.14 0.80 -10.10
C ALA A 228 -11.13 0.12 -9.17
N TYR A 229 -10.53 0.86 -8.23
CA TYR A 229 -9.63 0.28 -7.22
C TYR A 229 -10.32 -0.78 -6.37
N TYR A 230 -11.51 -0.50 -5.85
CA TYR A 230 -12.26 -1.47 -5.06
C TYR A 230 -12.79 -2.64 -5.89
N ALA A 231 -13.19 -2.39 -7.15
CA ALA A 231 -13.60 -3.45 -8.06
C ALA A 231 -12.43 -4.40 -8.39
N ALA A 232 -11.23 -3.87 -8.60
CA ALA A 232 -10.03 -4.67 -8.86
C ALA A 232 -9.64 -5.56 -7.65
N LEU A 233 -9.93 -5.12 -6.42
CA LEU A 233 -9.76 -5.93 -5.21
C LEU A 233 -10.79 -7.05 -5.07
N GLN A 234 -11.91 -7.01 -5.81
CA GLN A 234 -12.96 -8.02 -5.77
C GLN A 234 -12.69 -9.13 -6.79
N THR A 235 -11.72 -9.98 -6.51
CA THR A 235 -11.25 -11.04 -7.43
C THR A 235 -12.13 -12.29 -7.44
N HIS A 236 -13.16 -12.36 -6.63
CA HIS A 236 -14.07 -13.49 -6.53
C HIS A 236 -15.51 -13.03 -6.26
N PRO A 237 -16.54 -13.68 -6.84
CA PRO A 237 -17.94 -13.28 -6.61
C PRO A 237 -18.42 -13.44 -5.15
N HIS A 238 -17.85 -14.40 -4.40
CA HIS A 238 -18.14 -14.52 -2.97
C HIS A 238 -17.33 -13.52 -2.15
N HIS A 239 -18.02 -12.88 -1.21
CA HIS A 239 -17.40 -11.88 -0.32
C HIS A 239 -16.75 -12.49 0.92
N ASN A 240 -16.84 -13.81 1.13
CA ASN A 240 -16.24 -14.50 2.27
C ASN A 240 -14.88 -15.09 1.91
N TYR A 241 -13.91 -14.87 2.79
CA TYR A 241 -12.55 -15.39 2.62
C TYR A 241 -12.53 -16.89 2.31
N TYR A 242 -13.31 -17.69 3.06
CA TYR A 242 -13.32 -19.16 2.94
C TYR A 242 -14.17 -19.70 1.78
N GLU A 243 -14.93 -18.84 1.11
CA GLU A 243 -15.81 -19.23 0.00
C GLU A 243 -15.20 -18.90 -1.37
N GLY A 244 -13.88 -19.17 -1.52
CA GLY A 244 -13.15 -19.04 -2.77
C GLY A 244 -12.23 -17.81 -2.85
N ARG A 245 -12.38 -16.81 -1.97
CA ARG A 245 -11.50 -15.63 -1.99
C ARG A 245 -10.05 -15.97 -1.65
N ALA A 246 -9.81 -16.94 -0.79
CA ALA A 246 -8.48 -17.42 -0.42
C ALA A 246 -7.70 -18.02 -1.61
N GLU A 247 -8.40 -18.51 -2.63
CA GLU A 247 -7.84 -19.20 -3.80
C GLU A 247 -8.18 -18.48 -5.12
N ALA A 248 -8.57 -17.21 -5.04
CA ALA A 248 -8.98 -16.42 -6.20
C ALA A 248 -7.84 -16.26 -7.19
N ASP A 249 -8.18 -16.13 -8.48
CA ASP A 249 -7.25 -15.72 -9.52
C ASP A 249 -6.97 -14.22 -9.41
N LEU A 250 -5.73 -13.87 -9.18
CA LEU A 250 -5.27 -12.50 -8.94
C LEU A 250 -4.78 -11.79 -10.21
N THR A 251 -4.93 -12.40 -11.38
CA THR A 251 -4.46 -11.85 -12.66
C THR A 251 -5.06 -10.47 -12.93
N GLY A 252 -6.36 -10.30 -12.68
CA GLY A 252 -7.05 -9.02 -12.87
C GLY A 252 -6.56 -7.92 -11.92
N TRP A 253 -6.38 -8.25 -10.65
CA TRP A 253 -5.79 -7.32 -9.69
C TRP A 253 -4.36 -6.93 -10.08
N LEU A 254 -3.54 -7.92 -10.43
CA LEU A 254 -2.14 -7.68 -10.79
C LEU A 254 -2.04 -6.79 -12.05
N ALA A 255 -2.89 -7.03 -13.06
CA ALA A 255 -2.96 -6.18 -14.24
C ALA A 255 -3.32 -4.73 -13.87
N TYR A 256 -4.33 -4.52 -13.02
CA TYR A 256 -4.72 -3.20 -12.53
C TYR A 256 -3.58 -2.49 -11.78
N PHE A 257 -2.90 -3.21 -10.89
CA PHE A 257 -1.79 -2.65 -10.09
C PHE A 257 -0.63 -2.21 -10.98
N LEU A 258 -0.25 -3.05 -11.95
CA LEU A 258 0.88 -2.78 -12.84
C LEU A 258 0.54 -1.68 -13.87
N ASP A 259 -0.69 -1.67 -14.42
CA ASP A 259 -1.17 -0.59 -15.28
C ASP A 259 -1.10 0.77 -14.56
N GLY A 260 -1.61 0.84 -13.33
CA GLY A 260 -1.51 2.02 -12.50
C GLY A 260 -0.06 2.45 -12.22
N MET A 261 0.83 1.50 -12.00
CA MET A 261 2.26 1.79 -11.82
C MET A 261 2.90 2.30 -13.13
N ALA A 262 2.63 1.68 -14.27
CA ALA A 262 3.12 2.12 -15.57
C ALA A 262 2.61 3.51 -15.92
N ALA A 263 1.34 3.81 -15.65
CA ALA A 263 0.72 5.11 -15.93
C ALA A 263 1.33 6.29 -15.16
N VAL A 264 1.80 6.09 -13.94
CA VAL A 264 2.47 7.17 -13.17
C VAL A 264 3.94 7.37 -13.55
N LEU A 265 4.48 6.50 -14.39
CA LEU A 265 5.88 6.49 -14.80
C LEU A 265 6.07 6.90 -16.26
N GLY A 266 5.04 6.88 -17.08
CA GLY A 266 5.01 7.31 -18.49
C GLY A 266 4.65 8.76 -18.61
#